data_035ebf37ba25b537607d4568794039d5
#
_entry.id   035ebf37ba25b537607d4568794039d5
#
_cell.length_a   1.000
_cell.length_b   1.000
_cell.length_c   1.000
_cell.angle_alpha   90.00
_cell.angle_beta   90.00
_cell.angle_gamma   90.00
#
_symmetry.space_group_name_H-M   'P 1'
#
loop_
_entity.id
_entity.type
_entity.pdbx_description
1 polymer ?
#
loop_
_entity_poly.entity_id
_entity_poly.type
_entity_poly.pdbx_seq_one_letter_code
_entity_poly.pdbx_strand_id
1 'polypeptide(L)' 'DDGLGAACLDIEAWKTEDELVSIYHAYKADFGKDQRFLDALKSRKEVIKNVA' A
#
# COMPACT_ATOMS: atom_id res chain seq x y z
N ASP A 1 13.57 12.71 2.76
CA ASP A 1 12.53 11.92 2.13
C ASP A 1 13.02 10.50 1.89
N ASP A 2 12.35 9.56 2.47
CA ASP A 2 12.74 8.14 2.44
C ASP A 2 11.99 7.34 1.36
N GLY A 3 11.22 8.00 0.52
CA GLY A 3 10.47 7.32 -0.53
C GLY A 3 9.12 6.77 -0.09
N LEU A 4 8.78 6.92 1.19
CA LEU A 4 7.50 6.44 1.69
C LEU A 4 6.33 7.17 1.05
N GLY A 5 6.49 8.45 0.76
CA GLY A 5 5.46 9.22 0.07
C GLY A 5 5.11 8.65 -1.28
N ALA A 6 6.13 8.23 -2.04
CA ALA A 6 5.92 7.61 -3.35
C ALA A 6 5.18 6.28 -3.21
N ALA A 7 5.55 5.48 -2.21
CA ALA A 7 4.87 4.21 -1.95
C ALA A 7 3.40 4.43 -1.60
N CYS A 8 3.11 5.43 -0.77
CA CYS A 8 1.73 5.75 -0.40
C CYS A 8 0.92 6.22 -1.61
N LEU A 9 1.52 7.01 -2.49
CA LEU A 9 0.85 7.45 -3.71
C LEU A 9 0.53 6.27 -4.62
N ASP A 10 1.46 5.33 -4.75
CA ASP A 10 1.20 4.11 -5.51
C ASP A 10 0.03 3.33 -4.93
N ILE A 11 0.01 3.19 -3.60
CA ILE A 11 -1.08 2.48 -2.93
C ILE A 11 -2.42 3.14 -3.21
N GLU A 12 -2.48 4.47 -3.15
CA GLU A 12 -3.73 5.20 -3.40
C GLU A 12 -4.21 5.10 -4.83
N ALA A 13 -3.30 4.88 -5.77
CA ALA A 13 -3.64 4.77 -7.18
C ALA A 13 -4.19 3.39 -7.56
N TRP A 14 -4.00 2.40 -6.71
CA TRP A 14 -4.39 1.02 -7.03
C TRP A 14 -5.85 0.75 -6.69
N LYS A 15 -6.45 -0.14 -7.47
CA LYS A 15 -7.90 -0.37 -7.42
C LYS A 15 -8.30 -1.79 -7.02
N THR A 16 -7.38 -2.73 -6.95
CA THR A 16 -7.69 -4.12 -6.60
C THR A 16 -6.78 -4.63 -5.50
N GLU A 17 -7.24 -5.65 -4.77
CA GLU A 17 -6.45 -6.25 -3.71
C GLU A 17 -5.18 -6.92 -4.25
N ASP A 18 -5.30 -7.57 -5.43
CA ASP A 18 -4.14 -8.21 -6.05
C ASP A 18 -3.03 -7.21 -6.32
N GLU A 19 -3.41 -6.00 -6.76
CA GLU A 19 -2.45 -4.95 -7.02
C GLU A 19 -1.79 -4.49 -5.73
N LEU A 20 -2.55 -4.40 -4.62
CA LEU A 20 -1.99 -4.04 -3.33
C LEU A 20 -0.95 -5.06 -2.86
N VAL A 21 -1.21 -6.34 -3.07
CA VAL A 21 -0.25 -7.38 -2.73
C VAL A 21 1.03 -7.20 -3.51
N SER A 22 0.92 -6.87 -4.80
CA SER A 22 2.08 -6.60 -5.64
C SER A 22 2.89 -5.42 -5.11
N ILE A 23 2.23 -4.34 -4.70
CA ILE A 23 2.91 -3.18 -4.11
C ILE A 23 3.63 -3.58 -2.82
N TYR A 24 2.96 -4.34 -1.98
CA TYR A 24 3.57 -4.80 -0.73
C TYR A 24 4.87 -5.54 -1.02
N HIS A 25 4.84 -6.49 -1.96
CA HIS A 25 6.04 -7.25 -2.30
C HIS A 25 7.14 -6.36 -2.89
N ALA A 26 6.77 -5.32 -3.64
CA ALA A 26 7.75 -4.42 -4.23
C ALA A 26 8.46 -3.58 -3.17
N TYR A 27 7.74 -3.16 -2.14
CA TYR A 27 8.29 -2.23 -1.14
C TYR A 27 8.64 -2.87 0.20
N LYS A 28 8.28 -4.12 0.42
CA LYS A 28 8.46 -4.72 1.75
C LYS A 28 9.92 -4.78 2.19
N ALA A 29 10.84 -4.85 1.26
CA ALA A 29 12.26 -4.88 1.61
C ALA A 29 12.69 -3.60 2.30
N ASP A 30 12.09 -2.47 1.90
CA ASP A 30 12.42 -1.16 2.46
C ASP A 30 11.45 -0.76 3.58
N PHE A 31 10.17 -1.02 3.41
CA PHE A 31 9.12 -0.51 4.29
C PHE A 31 8.26 -1.58 4.94
N GLY A 32 8.57 -2.85 4.78
CA GLY A 32 7.77 -3.94 5.30
C GLY A 32 7.54 -3.91 6.80
N LYS A 33 8.39 -3.20 7.54
CA LYS A 33 8.27 -3.03 8.99
C LYS A 33 7.82 -1.64 9.39
N ASP A 34 7.59 -0.76 8.42
CA ASP A 34 7.17 0.61 8.71
C ASP A 34 5.65 0.62 8.90
N GLN A 35 5.23 1.03 10.09
CA GLN A 35 3.81 1.02 10.44
C GLN A 35 3.00 1.93 9.51
N ARG A 36 3.58 3.04 9.08
CA ARG A 36 2.87 3.96 8.17
C ARG A 36 2.56 3.30 6.83
N PHE A 37 3.50 2.53 6.32
CA PHE A 37 3.30 1.78 5.07
C PHE A 37 2.23 0.71 5.25
N LEU A 38 2.32 -0.04 6.32
CA LEU A 38 1.36 -1.11 6.61
C LEU A 38 -0.04 -0.54 6.82
N ASP A 39 -0.16 0.58 7.52
CA ASP A 39 -1.45 1.25 7.74
C ASP A 39 -2.05 1.74 6.43
N ALA A 40 -1.22 2.27 5.53
CA ALA A 40 -1.68 2.74 4.22
C ALA A 40 -2.25 1.57 3.40
N LEU A 41 -1.54 0.44 3.39
CA LEU A 41 -2.02 -0.75 2.70
C LEU A 41 -3.36 -1.23 3.27
N LYS A 42 -3.44 -1.28 4.58
CA LYS A 42 -4.65 -1.73 5.27
C LYS A 42 -5.83 -0.81 4.97
N SER A 43 -5.60 0.50 5.03
CA SER A 43 -6.64 1.48 4.74
C SER A 43 -7.14 1.35 3.31
N ARG A 44 -6.22 1.20 2.36
CA ARG A 44 -6.61 1.07 0.96
C ARG A 44 -7.36 -0.22 0.71
N LYS A 45 -6.95 -1.30 1.36
CA LYS A 45 -7.65 -2.58 1.25
C LYS A 45 -9.11 -2.44 1.70
N GLU A 46 -9.34 -1.73 2.79
CA GLU A 46 -10.70 -1.49 3.28
C GLU A 46 -11.52 -0.70 2.28
N VAL A 47 -10.95 0.33 1.67
CA VAL A 47 -11.64 1.14 0.66
C VAL A 47 -12.03 0.29 -0.54
N ILE A 48 -11.10 -0.51 -1.05
CA ILE A 48 -11.35 -1.36 -2.20
C ILE A 48 -12.44 -2.38 -1.89
N LYS A 49 -12.37 -2.98 -0.71
CA LYS A 49 -13.33 -3.99 -0.29
C LYS A 49 -14.73 -3.41 -0.16
N ASN A 50 -14.85 -2.18 0.33
CA ASN A 50 -16.15 -1.55 0.53
C ASN A 50 -16.77 -1.05 -0.77
N VAL A 51 -15.96 -0.75 -1.77
CA VAL A 51 -16.44 -0.27 -3.06
C VAL A 51 -16.90 -1.43 -3.95
N ALA A 52 -16.33 -2.58 -3.77
CA ALA A 52 -16.68 -3.78 -4.55
C ALA A 52 -18.12 -4.34 -4.21
#